data_50fcaabd59be372c9e9dac8a8629fb21
#
_entry.id   50fcaabd59be372c9e9dac8a8629fb21
#
_cell.length_a   1.000
_cell.length_b   1.000
_cell.length_c   1.000
_cell.angle_alpha   90.00
_cell.angle_beta   90.00
_cell.angle_gamma   90.00
#
_symmetry.space_group_name_H-M   'P 1'
#
loop_
_entity.id
_entity.type
_entity.pdbx_description
1 polymer ?
#
loop_
_entity_poly.entity_id
_entity_poly.type
_entity_poly.pdbx_seq_one_letter_code
_entity_poly.pdbx_strand_id
1 'polypeptide(L)'
;MEVVSCDWFSFSVLLPLDDDEKKNGARLLCPDGYTLREYTGTNIYKKRYILFNEFGEKSLTLLLEPYSVKLIKSNSMFVEVANRLLYRDFSFVLDLVSRVHIFSFQSVSRFDVCADFNPSVSQWQVIEWLQDAQAYVTGKREGSMYYDYVIPTTGGLQKRVARCLSWGSKASNIKWKLYNKTLEITEVTDKGIQFCNKPYIRDMWERNGLDPSNVWRLEVSIMGAASYQWRGEKLNWDCHKIEYYTPFFWDIYNYRFVIRANQGHKNRGHDEVLQFLTTPSTSHYRLRKADPRGDVYHTDHAVTLRSCIKELERDEVKAFPDMAEIWLSTAQEVITLANLEQFFFNTYGKPFELYKKDYYTQLINK
;
A
#
# COMPACT_ATOMS: atom_id res chain seq x y z
N MET A 1 -5.22 -11.14 18.03
CA MET A 1 -3.82 -10.71 17.73
C MET A 1 -3.67 -10.71 16.21
N GLU A 2 -3.09 -9.65 15.65
CA GLU A 2 -2.86 -9.51 14.23
C GLU A 2 -1.34 -9.45 13.96
N VAL A 3 -0.89 -10.12 12.90
CA VAL A 3 0.51 -10.11 12.48
C VAL A 3 0.59 -9.42 11.12
N VAL A 4 1.24 -8.26 11.08
CA VAL A 4 1.42 -7.50 9.84
C VAL A 4 2.69 -7.95 9.12
N SER A 5 2.59 -8.16 7.81
CA SER A 5 3.73 -8.55 6.96
C SER A 5 3.65 -7.94 5.57
N CYS A 6 4.79 -7.90 4.87
CA CYS A 6 4.87 -7.59 3.46
C CYS A 6 4.71 -8.88 2.66
N ASP A 7 3.71 -8.95 1.76
CA ASP A 7 3.42 -10.16 0.97
C ASP A 7 3.90 -10.07 -0.49
N TRP A 8 4.06 -8.84 -1.00
CA TRP A 8 4.62 -8.59 -2.33
C TRP A 8 5.44 -7.31 -2.35
N PHE A 9 6.62 -7.38 -2.95
CA PHE A 9 7.43 -6.21 -3.20
C PHE A 9 8.10 -6.30 -4.57
N SER A 10 7.89 -5.29 -5.38
CA SER A 10 8.60 -5.12 -6.64
C SER A 10 8.97 -3.66 -6.86
N PHE A 11 10.09 -3.44 -7.52
CA PHE A 11 10.67 -2.13 -7.69
C PHE A 11 11.41 -2.03 -9.03
N SER A 12 11.72 -0.82 -9.42
CA SER A 12 12.53 -0.51 -10.59
C SER A 12 13.85 0.12 -10.17
N VAL A 13 14.90 -0.24 -10.87
CA VAL A 13 16.25 0.30 -10.71
C VAL A 13 16.79 0.79 -12.05
N LEU A 14 17.77 1.67 -12.02
CA LEU A 14 18.51 2.11 -13.20
C LEU A 14 19.90 1.48 -13.19
N LEU A 15 20.27 0.87 -14.30
CA LEU A 15 21.58 0.27 -14.51
C LEU A 15 22.52 1.33 -15.10
N PRO A 16 23.71 1.53 -14.56
CA PRO A 16 24.76 2.37 -15.18
C PRO A 16 25.45 1.59 -16.29
N LEU A 17 24.76 1.45 -17.44
CA LEU A 17 25.25 0.69 -18.60
C LEU A 17 26.47 1.38 -19.23
N ASP A 18 27.53 0.60 -19.52
CA ASP A 18 28.65 1.03 -20.34
C ASP A 18 28.26 1.10 -21.84
N ASP A 19 29.18 1.48 -22.70
CA ASP A 19 28.88 1.67 -24.13
C ASP A 19 28.65 0.35 -24.88
N ASP A 20 29.24 -0.74 -24.41
CA ASP A 20 28.98 -2.08 -24.94
C ASP A 20 27.62 -2.61 -24.50
N GLU A 21 27.28 -2.45 -23.23
CA GLU A 21 25.98 -2.84 -22.69
C GLU A 21 24.82 -2.02 -23.28
N LYS A 22 25.02 -0.75 -23.60
CA LYS A 22 24.04 0.06 -24.35
C LYS A 22 23.72 -0.51 -25.72
N LYS A 23 24.69 -1.13 -26.38
CA LYS A 23 24.53 -1.73 -27.71
C LYS A 23 23.99 -3.17 -27.65
N ASN A 24 24.51 -3.96 -26.73
CA ASN A 24 24.32 -5.41 -26.68
C ASN A 24 23.35 -5.87 -25.56
N GLY A 25 22.90 -4.96 -24.69
CA GLY A 25 22.10 -5.22 -23.51
C GLY A 25 22.94 -5.43 -22.25
N ALA A 26 22.31 -5.25 -21.07
CA ALA A 26 22.97 -5.36 -19.78
C ALA A 26 23.57 -6.78 -19.56
N ARG A 27 24.77 -6.82 -19.01
CA ARG A 27 25.46 -8.06 -18.61
C ARG A 27 25.12 -8.39 -17.18
N LEU A 28 24.20 -9.32 -16.98
CA LEU A 28 23.84 -9.76 -15.65
C LEU A 28 24.85 -10.81 -15.18
N LEU A 29 25.38 -10.62 -13.97
CA LEU A 29 26.24 -11.58 -13.30
C LEU A 29 25.39 -12.61 -12.57
N CYS A 30 25.85 -13.84 -12.53
CA CYS A 30 25.23 -14.88 -11.71
C CYS A 30 25.97 -14.95 -10.36
N PRO A 31 25.32 -14.61 -9.24
CA PRO A 31 25.96 -14.71 -7.93
C PRO A 31 26.32 -16.18 -7.56
N ASP A 32 27.38 -16.36 -6.80
CA ASP A 32 27.77 -17.70 -6.32
C ASP A 32 26.64 -18.34 -5.53
N GLY A 33 26.43 -19.65 -5.74
CA GLY A 33 25.33 -20.41 -5.15
C GLY A 33 23.97 -20.18 -5.80
N TYR A 34 23.94 -19.46 -6.93
CA TYR A 34 22.70 -19.21 -7.69
C TYR A 34 22.81 -19.68 -9.13
N THR A 35 21.65 -19.80 -9.78
CA THR A 35 21.53 -20.07 -11.22
C THR A 35 20.65 -18.99 -11.84
N LEU A 36 21.17 -18.26 -12.81
CA LEU A 36 20.43 -17.26 -13.60
C LEU A 36 19.97 -17.90 -14.90
N ARG A 37 18.66 -17.91 -15.14
CA ARG A 37 18.07 -18.46 -16.36
C ARG A 37 17.30 -17.41 -17.12
N GLU A 38 17.50 -17.36 -18.43
CA GLU A 38 16.74 -16.49 -19.33
C GLU A 38 15.45 -17.19 -19.78
N TYR A 39 14.38 -16.43 -19.86
CA TYR A 39 13.06 -16.84 -20.33
C TYR A 39 12.51 -15.84 -21.34
N THR A 40 11.49 -16.24 -22.07
CA THR A 40 10.71 -15.33 -22.92
C THR A 40 10.25 -14.13 -22.13
N GLY A 41 10.39 -12.94 -22.68
CA GLY A 41 9.98 -11.68 -22.07
C GLY A 41 8.47 -11.63 -21.78
N THR A 42 8.01 -10.46 -21.42
CA THR A 42 6.60 -10.16 -21.14
C THR A 42 6.05 -9.24 -22.24
N ASN A 43 4.79 -8.82 -22.12
CA ASN A 43 4.20 -7.81 -23.02
C ASN A 43 4.83 -6.41 -22.85
N ILE A 44 5.64 -6.20 -21.81
CA ILE A 44 6.26 -4.90 -21.48
C ILE A 44 7.78 -4.94 -21.68
N TYR A 45 8.41 -6.07 -21.39
CA TYR A 45 9.86 -6.25 -21.41
C TYR A 45 10.26 -7.38 -22.35
N LYS A 46 11.34 -7.16 -23.12
CA LYS A 46 11.83 -8.16 -24.09
C LYS A 46 12.51 -9.35 -23.42
N LYS A 47 13.24 -9.11 -22.32
CA LYS A 47 14.00 -10.12 -21.61
C LYS A 47 13.48 -10.33 -20.20
N ARG A 48 13.41 -11.57 -19.79
CA ARG A 48 13.07 -12.00 -18.44
C ARG A 48 14.12 -12.99 -17.95
N TYR A 49 14.73 -12.68 -16.83
CA TYR A 49 15.62 -13.58 -16.13
C TYR A 49 15.02 -13.98 -14.80
N ILE A 50 15.24 -15.22 -14.38
CA ILE A 50 14.87 -15.71 -13.07
C ILE A 50 16.13 -16.22 -12.38
N LEU A 51 16.37 -15.71 -11.20
CA LEU A 51 17.46 -16.13 -10.32
C LEU A 51 16.92 -17.20 -9.36
N PHE A 52 17.55 -18.37 -9.38
CA PHE A 52 17.23 -19.50 -8.50
C PHE A 52 18.37 -19.70 -7.51
N ASN A 53 18.06 -20.07 -6.27
CA ASN A 53 19.06 -20.49 -5.30
C ASN A 53 19.58 -21.92 -5.59
N GLU A 54 20.51 -22.42 -4.78
CA GLU A 54 21.08 -23.76 -4.86
C GLU A 54 20.06 -24.90 -4.75
N PHE A 55 18.90 -24.65 -4.12
CA PHE A 55 17.79 -25.60 -4.00
C PHE A 55 16.82 -25.53 -5.17
N GLY A 56 17.10 -24.73 -6.20
CA GLY A 56 16.22 -24.55 -7.36
C GLY A 56 14.99 -23.68 -7.08
N GLU A 57 14.93 -23.00 -5.95
CA GLU A 57 13.81 -22.11 -5.61
C GLU A 57 14.03 -20.70 -6.18
N LYS A 58 12.98 -20.15 -6.79
CA LYS A 58 12.96 -18.78 -7.31
C LYS A 58 13.32 -17.77 -6.20
N SER A 59 14.27 -16.88 -6.50
CA SER A 59 14.67 -15.77 -5.61
C SER A 59 14.27 -14.41 -6.15
N LEU A 60 14.59 -14.12 -7.41
CA LEU A 60 14.24 -12.86 -8.07
C LEU A 60 13.72 -13.15 -9.49
N THR A 61 12.81 -12.27 -9.95
CA THR A 61 12.53 -12.12 -11.39
C THR A 61 13.04 -10.75 -11.82
N LEU A 62 13.83 -10.71 -12.89
CA LEU A 62 14.43 -9.51 -13.45
C LEU A 62 13.89 -9.31 -14.86
N LEU A 63 13.31 -8.15 -15.12
CA LEU A 63 12.78 -7.79 -16.44
C LEU A 63 13.56 -6.62 -17.00
N LEU A 64 14.06 -6.76 -18.24
CA LEU A 64 14.93 -5.80 -18.89
C LEU A 64 14.46 -5.49 -20.31
N GLU A 65 15.02 -4.44 -20.89
CA GLU A 65 14.76 -4.01 -22.24
C GLU A 65 13.26 -3.76 -22.52
N PRO A 66 12.68 -2.68 -21.97
CA PRO A 66 11.27 -2.36 -22.20
C PRO A 66 11.00 -2.11 -23.70
N TYR A 67 9.84 -2.55 -24.20
CA TYR A 67 9.42 -2.28 -25.58
C TYR A 67 9.18 -0.78 -25.83
N SER A 68 8.72 -0.05 -24.81
CA SER A 68 8.42 1.37 -24.92
C SER A 68 9.37 2.22 -24.07
N VAL A 69 10.42 2.73 -24.70
CA VAL A 69 11.38 3.66 -24.06
C VAL A 69 10.78 5.05 -23.76
N LYS A 70 9.61 5.37 -24.30
CA LYS A 70 8.87 6.60 -23.98
C LYS A 70 8.26 6.55 -22.59
N LEU A 71 7.89 5.36 -22.12
CA LEU A 71 7.24 5.14 -20.82
C LEU A 71 8.22 4.65 -19.74
N ILE A 72 9.22 3.86 -20.14
CA ILE A 72 10.18 3.24 -19.25
C ILE A 72 11.58 3.47 -19.82
N LYS A 73 12.52 3.93 -19.00
CA LYS A 73 13.90 4.17 -19.44
C LYS A 73 14.54 2.88 -19.97
N SER A 74 15.30 2.97 -21.05
CA SER A 74 15.93 1.80 -21.71
C SER A 74 16.86 1.01 -20.79
N ASN A 75 17.51 1.69 -19.85
CA ASN A 75 18.40 1.11 -18.84
C ASN A 75 17.68 0.77 -17.52
N SER A 76 16.35 0.69 -17.53
CA SER A 76 15.59 0.27 -16.36
C SER A 76 15.53 -1.24 -16.26
N MET A 77 15.78 -1.77 -15.07
CA MET A 77 15.50 -3.14 -14.70
C MET A 77 14.38 -3.17 -13.67
N PHE A 78 13.33 -3.94 -13.95
CA PHE A 78 12.28 -4.22 -12.98
C PHE A 78 12.65 -5.48 -12.19
N VAL A 79 12.52 -5.40 -10.88
CA VAL A 79 12.85 -6.48 -9.95
C VAL A 79 11.61 -6.89 -9.19
N GLU A 80 11.25 -8.18 -9.26
CA GLU A 80 10.22 -8.79 -8.42
C GLU A 80 10.90 -9.74 -7.44
N VAL A 81 10.67 -9.51 -6.16
CA VAL A 81 11.22 -10.33 -5.07
C VAL A 81 10.32 -11.54 -4.84
N ALA A 82 10.89 -12.73 -4.76
CA ALA A 82 10.11 -13.92 -4.43
C ALA A 82 9.55 -13.81 -3.01
N ASN A 83 8.27 -14.16 -2.85
CA ASN A 83 7.52 -14.01 -1.60
C ASN A 83 8.27 -14.56 -0.37
N ARG A 84 8.92 -15.71 -0.47
CA ARG A 84 9.66 -16.32 0.64
C ARG A 84 10.80 -15.45 1.19
N LEU A 85 11.38 -14.57 0.38
CA LEU A 85 12.45 -13.66 0.80
C LEU A 85 11.92 -12.46 1.59
N LEU A 86 10.64 -12.11 1.43
CA LEU A 86 9.99 -11.03 2.16
C LEU A 86 9.76 -11.36 3.64
N TYR A 87 9.83 -12.65 4.00
CA TYR A 87 9.70 -13.15 5.37
C TYR A 87 11.08 -13.38 6.06
N ARG A 88 12.15 -12.90 5.44
CA ARG A 88 13.53 -12.93 5.97
C ARG A 88 14.08 -11.51 6.10
N ASP A 89 15.33 -11.41 6.53
CA ASP A 89 16.04 -10.12 6.50
C ASP A 89 16.17 -9.61 5.06
N PHE A 90 15.57 -8.46 4.79
CA PHE A 90 15.52 -7.89 3.45
C PHE A 90 16.87 -7.26 3.00
N SER A 91 17.79 -6.99 3.91
CA SER A 91 19.15 -6.53 3.57
C SER A 91 19.84 -7.51 2.62
N PHE A 92 19.57 -8.81 2.80
CA PHE A 92 20.02 -9.88 1.93
C PHE A 92 19.54 -9.71 0.48
N VAL A 93 18.31 -9.24 0.26
CA VAL A 93 17.75 -9.06 -1.09
C VAL A 93 18.49 -7.98 -1.85
N LEU A 94 18.85 -6.88 -1.18
CA LEU A 94 19.63 -5.80 -1.78
C LEU A 94 21.01 -6.26 -2.21
N ASP A 95 21.71 -6.94 -1.32
CA ASP A 95 23.00 -7.52 -1.61
C ASP A 95 22.90 -8.49 -2.80
N LEU A 96 21.88 -9.33 -2.82
CA LEU A 96 21.65 -10.25 -3.93
C LEU A 96 21.45 -9.52 -5.27
N VAL A 97 20.64 -8.47 -5.31
CA VAL A 97 20.44 -7.66 -6.53
C VAL A 97 21.73 -6.95 -6.94
N SER A 98 22.51 -6.42 -5.98
CA SER A 98 23.77 -5.74 -6.25
C SER A 98 24.85 -6.65 -6.83
N ARG A 99 24.84 -7.94 -6.48
CA ARG A 99 25.72 -8.96 -7.07
C ARG A 99 25.30 -9.32 -8.51
N VAL A 100 24.05 -9.11 -8.89
CA VAL A 100 23.62 -9.35 -10.28
C VAL A 100 24.05 -8.19 -11.18
N HIS A 101 23.91 -6.96 -10.72
CA HIS A 101 24.37 -5.75 -11.43
C HIS A 101 24.40 -4.57 -10.46
N ILE A 102 25.36 -3.66 -10.66
CA ILE A 102 25.37 -2.36 -9.98
C ILE A 102 24.12 -1.58 -10.41
N PHE A 103 23.47 -0.92 -9.47
CA PHE A 103 22.23 -0.18 -9.76
C PHE A 103 22.04 1.06 -8.89
N SER A 104 21.16 1.95 -9.32
CA SER A 104 20.54 2.97 -8.49
C SER A 104 19.03 2.72 -8.38
N PHE A 105 18.48 2.84 -7.17
CA PHE A 105 17.05 2.67 -6.94
C PHE A 105 16.26 3.77 -7.66
N GLN A 106 15.17 3.39 -8.33
CA GLN A 106 14.30 4.33 -9.03
C GLN A 106 12.96 4.51 -8.32
N SER A 107 12.22 3.43 -8.12
CA SER A 107 10.88 3.51 -7.54
C SER A 107 10.31 2.16 -7.13
N VAL A 108 9.38 2.16 -6.18
CA VAL A 108 8.54 1.00 -5.86
C VAL A 108 7.45 0.86 -6.92
N SER A 109 7.32 -0.31 -7.53
CA SER A 109 6.33 -0.59 -8.58
C SER A 109 5.05 -1.19 -8.00
N ARG A 110 5.18 -2.16 -7.10
CA ARG A 110 4.06 -2.77 -6.37
C ARG A 110 4.46 -3.08 -4.94
N PHE A 111 3.54 -2.83 -4.04
CA PHE A 111 3.70 -3.08 -2.62
C PHE A 111 2.39 -3.65 -2.06
N ASP A 112 2.43 -4.91 -1.60
CA ASP A 112 1.30 -5.54 -0.94
C ASP A 112 1.67 -5.76 0.54
N VAL A 113 0.79 -5.29 1.41
CA VAL A 113 0.94 -5.44 2.85
C VAL A 113 -0.34 -6.03 3.43
N CYS A 114 -0.20 -6.90 4.42
CA CYS A 114 -1.31 -7.65 4.94
C CYS A 114 -1.26 -7.78 6.46
N ALA A 115 -2.42 -8.07 7.06
CA ALA A 115 -2.56 -8.53 8.43
C ALA A 115 -3.14 -9.93 8.46
N ASP A 116 -2.45 -10.84 9.12
CA ASP A 116 -2.86 -12.21 9.37
C ASP A 116 -3.44 -12.32 10.78
N PHE A 117 -4.54 -13.06 10.95
CA PHE A 117 -5.22 -13.19 12.22
C PHE A 117 -6.05 -14.48 12.30
N ASN A 118 -6.26 -14.98 13.51
CA ASN A 118 -7.28 -15.99 13.77
C ASN A 118 -8.58 -15.26 14.10
N PRO A 119 -9.65 -15.43 13.29
CA PRO A 119 -10.90 -14.69 13.53
C PRO A 119 -11.55 -15.02 14.87
N SER A 120 -11.83 -13.99 15.67
CA SER A 120 -12.71 -14.08 16.83
C SER A 120 -14.15 -14.29 16.39
N VAL A 121 -15.04 -14.60 17.34
CA VAL A 121 -16.48 -14.77 17.08
C VAL A 121 -17.07 -13.51 16.42
N SER A 122 -16.72 -12.33 16.90
CA SER A 122 -17.20 -11.06 16.33
C SER A 122 -16.66 -10.82 14.92
N GLN A 123 -15.41 -11.17 14.66
CA GLN A 123 -14.82 -11.04 13.31
C GLN A 123 -15.46 -12.04 12.34
N TRP A 124 -15.77 -13.26 12.78
CA TRP A 124 -16.52 -14.24 11.99
C TRP A 124 -17.89 -13.67 11.60
N GLN A 125 -18.61 -13.10 12.54
CA GLN A 125 -19.90 -12.48 12.27
C GLN A 125 -19.81 -11.37 11.23
N VAL A 126 -18.80 -10.52 11.29
CA VAL A 126 -18.56 -9.48 10.28
C VAL A 126 -18.24 -10.08 8.91
N ILE A 127 -17.45 -11.15 8.85
CA ILE A 127 -17.16 -11.87 7.60
C ILE A 127 -18.46 -12.42 6.99
N GLU A 128 -19.32 -13.06 7.78
CA GLU A 128 -20.62 -13.55 7.32
C GLU A 128 -21.52 -12.41 6.82
N TRP A 129 -21.60 -11.31 7.56
CA TRP A 129 -22.38 -10.14 7.14
C TRP A 129 -21.89 -9.52 5.84
N LEU A 130 -20.57 -9.49 5.60
CA LEU A 130 -20.00 -9.05 4.32
C LEU A 130 -20.38 -10.00 3.18
N GLN A 131 -20.46 -11.32 3.45
CA GLN A 131 -20.89 -12.32 2.47
C GLN A 131 -22.36 -12.21 2.12
N ASP A 132 -23.18 -11.93 3.12
CA ASP A 132 -24.65 -11.88 2.98
C ASP A 132 -25.17 -10.46 2.67
N ALA A 133 -24.29 -9.53 2.32
CA ALA A 133 -24.59 -8.11 2.07
C ALA A 133 -25.27 -7.37 3.24
N GLN A 134 -25.16 -7.91 4.47
CA GLN A 134 -25.59 -7.26 5.70
C GLN A 134 -24.57 -6.23 6.20
N ALA A 135 -23.36 -6.27 5.66
CA ALA A 135 -22.33 -5.24 5.85
C ALA A 135 -21.66 -4.92 4.51
N TYR A 136 -20.99 -3.77 4.45
CA TYR A 136 -20.28 -3.33 3.27
C TYR A 136 -19.02 -2.51 3.62
N VAL A 137 -18.06 -2.44 2.71
CA VAL A 137 -16.87 -1.57 2.85
C VAL A 137 -17.15 -0.23 2.18
N THR A 138 -17.03 0.84 2.97
CA THR A 138 -17.38 2.20 2.52
C THR A 138 -16.55 2.65 1.31
N GLY A 139 -17.23 3.25 0.31
CA GLY A 139 -16.59 3.82 -0.86
C GLY A 139 -15.89 2.82 -1.78
N LYS A 140 -16.15 1.54 -1.62
CA LYS A 140 -15.61 0.48 -2.47
C LYS A 140 -16.73 -0.17 -3.27
N ARG A 141 -16.48 -0.41 -4.57
CA ARG A 141 -17.31 -1.35 -5.32
C ARG A 141 -16.94 -2.75 -4.82
N GLU A 142 -17.95 -3.53 -4.51
CA GLU A 142 -17.78 -4.93 -4.25
C GLU A 142 -17.05 -5.56 -5.42
N GLY A 143 -15.98 -6.24 -5.13
CA GLY A 143 -15.25 -7.06 -6.08
C GLY A 143 -15.88 -8.43 -6.19
N SER A 144 -15.23 -9.29 -6.93
CA SER A 144 -15.67 -10.68 -7.08
C SER A 144 -15.60 -11.42 -5.75
N MET A 145 -16.68 -12.07 -5.38
CA MET A 145 -16.67 -13.09 -4.34
C MET A 145 -16.34 -14.43 -4.96
N TYR A 146 -15.33 -15.12 -4.44
CA TYR A 146 -15.00 -16.49 -4.83
C TYR A 146 -15.51 -17.45 -3.75
N TYR A 147 -16.40 -18.36 -4.15
CA TYR A 147 -16.96 -19.40 -3.30
C TYR A 147 -16.28 -20.73 -3.61
N ASP A 148 -15.75 -21.42 -2.60
CA ASP A 148 -15.02 -22.64 -2.83
C ASP A 148 -15.82 -23.92 -2.65
N TYR A 149 -16.82 -23.90 -1.77
CA TYR A 149 -17.63 -25.07 -1.51
C TYR A 149 -18.99 -24.71 -0.92
N VAL A 150 -19.85 -25.69 -1.04
CA VAL A 150 -21.23 -25.63 -0.56
C VAL A 150 -21.32 -26.49 0.67
N ILE A 151 -21.65 -25.90 1.81
CA ILE A 151 -21.91 -26.66 3.03
C ILE A 151 -23.38 -27.08 3.01
N PRO A 152 -23.67 -28.41 3.10
CA PRO A 152 -25.06 -28.86 3.33
C PRO A 152 -25.53 -28.34 4.69
N THR A 153 -26.62 -27.62 4.72
CA THR A 153 -27.25 -27.18 5.97
C THR A 153 -28.39 -28.14 6.33
N THR A 154 -28.70 -28.23 7.61
CA THR A 154 -29.89 -28.92 8.12
C THR A 154 -31.14 -28.28 7.49
N GLY A 155 -31.79 -29.00 6.57
CA GLY A 155 -32.95 -28.50 5.81
C GLY A 155 -32.76 -28.48 4.29
N GLY A 156 -31.64 -29.02 3.76
CA GLY A 156 -31.41 -29.18 2.32
C GLY A 156 -30.98 -27.91 1.59
N LEU A 157 -30.88 -26.79 2.27
CA LEU A 157 -30.30 -25.56 1.72
C LEU A 157 -28.76 -25.66 1.71
N GLN A 158 -28.17 -25.28 0.59
CA GLN A 158 -26.70 -25.23 0.45
C GLN A 158 -26.22 -23.84 0.80
N LYS A 159 -25.44 -23.67 1.90
CA LYS A 159 -24.77 -22.42 2.21
C LYS A 159 -23.43 -22.35 1.48
N ARG A 160 -23.25 -21.37 0.62
CA ARG A 160 -21.93 -21.07 0.02
C ARG A 160 -21.09 -20.31 1.00
N VAL A 161 -19.85 -20.76 1.20
CA VAL A 161 -18.89 -20.05 2.04
C VAL A 161 -17.88 -19.37 1.13
N ALA A 162 -17.78 -18.05 1.24
CA ALA A 162 -16.79 -17.30 0.47
C ALA A 162 -15.39 -17.58 0.99
N ARG A 163 -14.50 -17.99 0.10
CA ARG A 163 -13.08 -18.16 0.38
C ARG A 163 -12.32 -16.84 0.33
N CYS A 164 -12.75 -15.96 -0.55
CA CYS A 164 -12.11 -14.68 -0.80
C CYS A 164 -13.15 -13.61 -1.10
N LEU A 165 -13.08 -12.51 -0.37
CA LEU A 165 -13.79 -11.28 -0.63
C LEU A 165 -12.78 -10.27 -1.17
N SER A 166 -13.13 -9.54 -2.23
CA SER A 166 -12.22 -8.53 -2.81
C SER A 166 -12.95 -7.23 -3.10
N TRP A 167 -12.24 -6.12 -2.93
CA TRP A 167 -12.73 -4.78 -3.18
C TRP A 167 -11.75 -3.99 -4.05
N GLY A 168 -12.29 -3.24 -4.97
CA GLY A 168 -11.57 -2.45 -5.97
C GLY A 168 -11.84 -2.96 -7.39
N SER A 169 -11.99 -2.02 -8.32
CA SER A 169 -12.17 -2.37 -9.74
C SER A 169 -10.90 -2.96 -10.35
N LYS A 170 -11.01 -3.60 -11.53
CA LYS A 170 -9.84 -4.09 -12.27
C LYS A 170 -8.82 -2.98 -12.54
N ALA A 171 -9.28 -1.75 -12.78
CA ALA A 171 -8.44 -0.59 -13.03
C ALA A 171 -7.96 0.13 -11.75
N SER A 172 -8.39 -0.29 -10.56
CA SER A 172 -7.95 0.32 -9.31
C SER A 172 -6.52 -0.05 -9.00
N ASN A 173 -5.70 0.96 -8.69
CA ASN A 173 -4.34 0.75 -8.20
C ASN A 173 -4.29 0.27 -6.75
N ILE A 174 -5.38 0.46 -5.99
CA ILE A 174 -5.46 0.00 -4.59
C ILE A 174 -6.59 -1.02 -4.51
N LYS A 175 -6.24 -2.23 -4.14
CA LYS A 175 -7.18 -3.36 -4.01
C LYS A 175 -7.07 -3.97 -2.63
N TRP A 176 -8.20 -4.42 -2.11
CA TRP A 176 -8.27 -5.13 -0.84
C TRP A 176 -8.75 -6.55 -1.07
N LYS A 177 -8.26 -7.48 -0.29
CA LYS A 177 -8.72 -8.86 -0.24
C LYS A 177 -8.80 -9.33 1.21
N LEU A 178 -9.87 -10.02 1.53
CA LEU A 178 -10.05 -10.74 2.79
C LEU A 178 -10.29 -12.21 2.46
N TYR A 179 -9.42 -13.09 2.91
CA TYR A 179 -9.48 -14.50 2.51
C TYR A 179 -8.86 -15.44 3.54
N ASN A 180 -9.26 -16.71 3.49
CA ASN A 180 -8.64 -17.75 4.30
C ASN A 180 -7.26 -18.11 3.74
N LYS A 181 -6.21 -17.62 4.40
CA LYS A 181 -4.82 -17.81 3.98
C LYS A 181 -4.34 -19.24 4.25
N THR A 182 -4.85 -19.90 5.30
CA THR A 182 -4.56 -21.32 5.56
C THR A 182 -4.94 -22.16 4.36
N LEU A 183 -6.16 -21.98 3.82
CA LEU A 183 -6.62 -22.73 2.64
C LEU A 183 -5.81 -22.36 1.39
N GLU A 184 -5.40 -21.09 1.24
CA GLU A 184 -4.60 -20.67 0.07
C GLU A 184 -3.22 -21.33 0.01
N ILE A 185 -2.58 -21.55 1.17
CA ILE A 185 -1.25 -22.18 1.22
C ILE A 185 -1.30 -23.68 1.44
N THR A 186 -2.50 -24.26 1.56
CA THR A 186 -2.66 -25.71 1.70
C THR A 186 -3.00 -26.32 0.36
N GLU A 187 -2.16 -27.20 -0.11
CA GLU A 187 -2.39 -27.99 -1.31
C GLU A 187 -2.73 -29.44 -0.95
N VAL A 188 -3.50 -30.07 -1.83
CA VAL A 188 -3.88 -31.47 -1.68
C VAL A 188 -3.28 -32.25 -2.84
N THR A 189 -2.50 -33.28 -2.55
CA THR A 189 -1.94 -34.16 -3.58
C THR A 189 -3.04 -35.02 -4.19
N ASP A 190 -2.75 -35.65 -5.33
CA ASP A 190 -3.66 -36.63 -5.99
C ASP A 190 -4.03 -37.82 -5.08
N LYS A 191 -3.24 -38.06 -4.03
CA LYS A 191 -3.50 -39.10 -3.01
C LYS A 191 -4.28 -38.58 -1.81
N GLY A 192 -4.76 -37.33 -1.84
CA GLY A 192 -5.51 -36.72 -0.75
C GLY A 192 -4.66 -36.25 0.43
N ILE A 193 -3.33 -36.23 0.31
CA ILE A 193 -2.42 -35.75 1.36
C ILE A 193 -2.36 -34.22 1.30
N GLN A 194 -2.69 -33.57 2.42
CA GLN A 194 -2.54 -32.11 2.56
C GLN A 194 -1.11 -31.75 2.93
N PHE A 195 -0.57 -30.70 2.30
CA PHE A 195 0.73 -30.12 2.64
C PHE A 195 0.72 -28.60 2.50
N CYS A 196 1.60 -27.92 3.24
CA CYS A 196 1.78 -26.48 3.15
C CYS A 196 2.82 -26.17 2.06
N ASN A 197 2.40 -25.43 1.02
CA ASN A 197 3.27 -25.01 -0.08
C ASN A 197 4.12 -23.77 0.24
N LYS A 198 3.85 -23.08 1.38
CA LYS A 198 4.58 -21.91 1.86
C LYS A 198 4.92 -22.05 3.35
N PRO A 199 5.80 -23.00 3.73
CA PRO A 199 6.10 -23.31 5.13
C PRO A 199 6.62 -22.08 5.91
N TYR A 200 7.37 -21.19 5.27
CA TYR A 200 7.88 -19.98 5.87
C TYR A 200 6.79 -19.02 6.38
N ILE A 201 5.60 -19.03 5.78
CA ILE A 201 4.43 -18.27 6.25
C ILE A 201 3.89 -18.92 7.52
N ARG A 202 3.73 -20.25 7.49
CA ARG A 202 3.27 -21.01 8.65
C ARG A 202 4.21 -20.83 9.85
N ASP A 203 5.52 -20.94 9.63
CA ASP A 203 6.54 -20.72 10.66
C ASP A 203 6.46 -19.30 11.26
N MET A 204 6.15 -18.30 10.44
CA MET A 204 5.93 -16.93 10.90
C MET A 204 4.70 -16.84 11.78
N TRP A 205 3.57 -17.49 11.41
CA TRP A 205 2.38 -17.53 12.25
C TRP A 205 2.62 -18.19 13.60
N GLU A 206 3.25 -19.37 13.60
CA GLU A 206 3.56 -20.11 14.83
C GLU A 206 4.45 -19.31 15.79
N ARG A 207 5.50 -18.65 15.25
CA ARG A 207 6.37 -17.77 16.04
C ARG A 207 5.65 -16.56 16.64
N ASN A 208 4.57 -16.10 16.02
CA ASN A 208 3.77 -14.98 16.49
C ASN A 208 2.48 -15.42 17.21
N GLY A 209 2.32 -16.70 17.54
CA GLY A 209 1.23 -17.21 18.35
C GLY A 209 -0.12 -17.31 17.62
N LEU A 210 -0.13 -17.33 16.28
CA LEU A 210 -1.33 -17.64 15.51
C LEU A 210 -1.47 -19.16 15.35
N ASP A 211 -2.71 -19.66 15.42
CA ASP A 211 -3.05 -21.03 15.07
C ASP A 211 -3.06 -21.20 13.54
N PRO A 212 -2.10 -21.95 12.95
CA PRO A 212 -2.02 -22.11 11.50
C PRO A 212 -3.20 -22.83 10.86
N SER A 213 -4.04 -23.49 11.65
CA SER A 213 -5.20 -24.25 11.15
C SER A 213 -6.31 -23.36 10.60
N ASN A 214 -6.36 -22.07 11.01
CA ASN A 214 -7.43 -21.15 10.64
C ASN A 214 -6.97 -19.69 10.63
N VAL A 215 -6.02 -19.36 9.76
CA VAL A 215 -5.56 -17.98 9.59
C VAL A 215 -6.28 -17.33 8.41
N TRP A 216 -6.85 -16.18 8.67
CA TRP A 216 -7.38 -15.27 7.66
C TRP A 216 -6.42 -14.10 7.44
N ARG A 217 -6.45 -13.57 6.23
CA ARG A 217 -5.62 -12.44 5.82
C ARG A 217 -6.47 -11.32 5.25
N LEU A 218 -6.25 -10.13 5.78
CA LEU A 218 -6.66 -8.89 5.11
C LEU A 218 -5.45 -8.28 4.42
N GLU A 219 -5.49 -8.19 3.10
CA GLU A 219 -4.38 -7.72 2.25
C GLU A 219 -4.77 -6.44 1.51
N VAL A 220 -3.87 -5.48 1.45
CA VAL A 220 -3.96 -4.33 0.55
C VAL A 220 -2.83 -4.38 -0.46
N SER A 221 -3.19 -4.37 -1.74
CA SER A 221 -2.26 -4.31 -2.87
C SER A 221 -2.24 -2.90 -3.43
N ILE A 222 -1.04 -2.31 -3.56
CA ILE A 222 -0.82 -0.99 -4.14
C ILE A 222 -0.02 -1.15 -5.43
N MET A 223 -0.72 -1.06 -6.55
CA MET A 223 -0.15 -1.09 -7.89
C MET A 223 0.30 0.32 -8.31
N GLY A 224 1.42 0.44 -9.02
CA GLY A 224 1.97 1.75 -9.39
C GLY A 224 2.34 2.57 -8.15
N ALA A 225 2.95 1.92 -7.16
CA ALA A 225 3.27 2.47 -5.85
C ALA A 225 4.11 3.77 -5.93
N ALA A 226 4.93 3.92 -6.97
CA ALA A 226 5.66 5.16 -7.26
C ALA A 226 4.78 6.43 -7.38
N SER A 227 3.48 6.23 -7.66
CA SER A 227 2.52 7.34 -7.80
C SER A 227 1.85 7.73 -6.47
N TYR A 228 2.31 7.17 -5.36
CA TYR A 228 1.71 7.42 -4.05
C TYR A 228 2.71 7.98 -3.06
N GLN A 229 2.17 8.74 -2.11
CA GLN A 229 2.89 9.30 -0.96
C GLN A 229 2.20 8.89 0.33
N TRP A 230 3.00 8.62 1.34
CA TRP A 230 2.58 8.39 2.72
C TRP A 230 3.47 9.20 3.66
N ARG A 231 2.88 9.87 4.64
CA ARG A 231 3.59 10.80 5.55
C ARG A 231 4.37 11.90 4.82
N GLY A 232 3.85 12.34 3.64
CA GLY A 232 4.51 13.36 2.82
C GLY A 232 5.62 12.85 1.90
N GLU A 233 6.04 11.59 2.02
CA GLU A 233 7.10 11.00 1.22
C GLU A 233 6.57 10.00 0.20
N LYS A 234 7.21 9.92 -0.97
CA LYS A 234 6.92 8.86 -1.95
C LYS A 234 7.25 7.51 -1.33
N LEU A 235 6.44 6.50 -1.69
CA LEU A 235 6.76 5.13 -1.33
C LEU A 235 8.14 4.79 -1.90
N ASN A 236 9.07 4.52 -1.00
CA ASN A 236 10.48 4.35 -1.29
C ASN A 236 10.97 2.94 -0.91
N TRP A 237 12.27 2.77 -0.92
CA TRP A 237 12.93 1.54 -0.57
C TRP A 237 12.57 1.02 0.83
N ASP A 238 12.36 1.89 1.81
CA ASP A 238 12.10 1.52 3.20
C ASP A 238 10.75 0.82 3.42
N CYS A 239 9.89 0.76 2.41
CA CYS A 239 8.59 0.06 2.47
C CYS A 239 8.69 -1.41 2.94
N HIS A 240 9.85 -2.06 2.72
CA HIS A 240 10.09 -3.43 3.16
C HIS A 240 10.35 -3.59 4.66
N LYS A 241 10.71 -2.52 5.35
CA LYS A 241 11.05 -2.55 6.78
C LYS A 241 9.79 -2.68 7.64
N ILE A 242 9.87 -3.47 8.71
CA ILE A 242 8.74 -3.69 9.62
C ILE A 242 8.27 -2.38 10.28
N GLU A 243 9.20 -1.49 10.58
CA GLU A 243 8.95 -0.17 11.17
C GLU A 243 8.21 0.75 10.19
N TYR A 244 8.26 0.45 8.90
CA TYR A 244 7.55 1.17 7.86
C TYR A 244 6.22 0.50 7.53
N TYR A 245 6.21 -0.78 7.13
CA TYR A 245 4.99 -1.41 6.61
C TYR A 245 3.94 -1.66 7.69
N THR A 246 4.32 -1.83 8.95
CA THR A 246 3.35 -2.04 10.04
C THR A 246 2.49 -0.79 10.29
N PRO A 247 3.05 0.42 10.58
CA PRO A 247 2.23 1.62 10.72
C PRO A 247 1.54 2.01 9.40
N PHE A 248 2.17 1.75 8.25
CA PHE A 248 1.57 1.99 6.94
C PHE A 248 0.28 1.18 6.73
N PHE A 249 0.28 -0.12 7.08
CA PHE A 249 -0.91 -0.96 7.00
C PHE A 249 -2.06 -0.39 7.85
N TRP A 250 -1.78 -0.03 9.11
CA TRP A 250 -2.80 0.48 10.02
C TRP A 250 -3.35 1.83 9.60
N ASP A 251 -2.50 2.72 9.11
CA ASP A 251 -2.94 4.02 8.59
C ASP A 251 -3.90 3.86 7.38
N ILE A 252 -3.56 2.97 6.45
CA ILE A 252 -4.42 2.71 5.28
C ILE A 252 -5.69 1.98 5.68
N TYR A 253 -5.60 0.99 6.58
CA TYR A 253 -6.75 0.26 7.10
C TYR A 253 -7.76 1.23 7.72
N ASN A 254 -7.34 2.02 8.68
CA ASN A 254 -8.20 2.96 9.39
C ASN A 254 -8.87 3.99 8.46
N TYR A 255 -8.17 4.41 7.42
CA TYR A 255 -8.70 5.42 6.52
C TYR A 255 -9.51 4.86 5.34
N ARG A 256 -9.15 3.68 4.83
CA ARG A 256 -9.68 3.17 3.56
C ARG A 256 -10.49 1.88 3.66
N PHE A 257 -10.47 1.21 4.79
CA PHE A 257 -11.19 -0.07 4.97
C PHE A 257 -12.20 0.02 6.11
N VAL A 258 -13.17 0.91 5.97
CA VAL A 258 -14.23 1.11 6.96
C VAL A 258 -15.41 0.22 6.61
N ILE A 259 -15.70 -0.76 7.48
CA ILE A 259 -16.86 -1.64 7.34
C ILE A 259 -18.04 -1.01 8.06
N ARG A 260 -19.22 -1.06 7.45
CA ARG A 260 -20.48 -0.60 8.03
C ARG A 260 -21.55 -1.66 7.95
N ALA A 261 -22.41 -1.73 8.99
CA ALA A 261 -23.62 -2.52 8.95
C ALA A 261 -24.58 -1.93 7.91
N ASN A 262 -25.22 -2.79 7.11
CA ASN A 262 -26.21 -2.35 6.13
C ASN A 262 -27.58 -2.23 6.83
N GLN A 263 -27.88 -1.08 7.39
CA GLN A 263 -29.12 -0.79 8.14
C GLN A 263 -30.22 -0.19 7.24
N GLY A 264 -29.95 -0.10 5.92
CA GLY A 264 -30.94 0.40 4.96
C GLY A 264 -31.14 1.91 4.98
N HIS A 265 -30.29 2.67 5.64
CA HIS A 265 -30.40 4.14 5.65
C HIS A 265 -30.20 4.73 4.24
N LYS A 266 -31.02 5.72 3.86
CA LYS A 266 -30.84 6.47 2.60
C LYS A 266 -29.44 7.10 2.52
N ASN A 267 -28.96 7.64 3.62
CA ASN A 267 -27.59 8.11 3.75
C ASN A 267 -26.75 7.05 4.48
N ARG A 268 -25.98 6.28 3.72
CA ARG A 268 -25.10 5.23 4.23
C ARG A 268 -24.03 5.72 5.23
N GLY A 269 -23.80 7.03 5.34
CA GLY A 269 -22.94 7.62 6.37
C GLY A 269 -23.49 7.46 7.79
N HIS A 270 -24.78 7.20 7.96
CA HIS A 270 -25.43 6.96 9.27
C HIS A 270 -25.38 5.49 9.69
N ASP A 271 -25.01 4.56 8.80
CA ASP A 271 -24.87 3.16 9.16
C ASP A 271 -23.74 2.97 10.19
N GLU A 272 -23.92 2.06 11.12
CA GLU A 272 -22.99 1.77 12.20
C GLU A 272 -21.63 1.29 11.64
N VAL A 273 -20.52 1.82 12.19
CA VAL A 273 -19.17 1.35 11.87
C VAL A 273 -18.87 0.10 12.67
N LEU A 274 -18.53 -0.98 11.97
CA LEU A 274 -18.15 -2.25 12.56
C LEU A 274 -16.63 -2.31 12.72
N GLN A 275 -16.18 -2.51 13.97
CA GLN A 275 -14.76 -2.73 14.23
C GLN A 275 -14.40 -4.16 13.84
N PHE A 276 -13.46 -4.32 12.89
CA PHE A 276 -13.06 -5.63 12.39
C PHE A 276 -11.68 -6.06 12.89
N LEU A 277 -10.63 -5.25 12.70
CA LEU A 277 -9.33 -5.48 13.30
C LEU A 277 -9.08 -4.47 14.42
N THR A 278 -8.36 -4.90 15.45
CA THR A 278 -7.97 -4.03 16.56
C THR A 278 -6.76 -3.22 16.16
N THR A 279 -6.95 -1.92 15.94
CA THR A 279 -5.85 -1.04 15.58
C THR A 279 -5.00 -0.65 16.80
N PRO A 280 -3.67 -0.85 16.75
CA PRO A 280 -2.78 -0.45 17.84
C PRO A 280 -2.46 1.05 17.84
N SER A 281 -2.84 1.78 16.77
CA SER A 281 -2.42 3.17 16.54
C SER A 281 -3.60 4.08 16.21
N THR A 282 -3.55 5.28 16.77
CA THR A 282 -4.46 6.39 16.45
C THR A 282 -3.95 7.29 15.34
N SER A 283 -2.79 6.99 14.74
CA SER A 283 -2.25 7.79 13.64
C SER A 283 -3.12 7.60 12.39
N HIS A 284 -3.36 8.71 11.67
CA HIS A 284 -4.30 8.74 10.54
C HIS A 284 -3.65 9.32 9.29
N TYR A 285 -2.41 8.93 8.99
CA TYR A 285 -1.78 9.39 7.76
C TYR A 285 -2.45 8.75 6.54
N ARG A 286 -2.72 9.59 5.54
CA ARG A 286 -3.43 9.16 4.33
C ARG A 286 -2.44 8.78 3.24
N LEU A 287 -2.70 7.67 2.58
CA LEU A 287 -2.06 7.37 1.30
C LEU A 287 -2.67 8.27 0.22
N ARG A 288 -1.86 9.13 -0.41
CA ARG A 288 -2.29 10.07 -1.45
C ARG A 288 -1.55 9.81 -2.75
N LYS A 289 -2.14 10.19 -3.87
CA LYS A 289 -1.38 10.27 -5.12
C LYS A 289 -0.32 11.36 -5.02
N ALA A 290 0.90 11.04 -5.41
CA ALA A 290 1.95 12.03 -5.58
C ALA A 290 1.55 13.01 -6.70
N ASP A 291 1.81 14.29 -6.54
CA ASP A 291 1.59 15.27 -7.60
C ASP A 291 2.56 14.95 -8.75
N PRO A 292 2.07 14.70 -9.98
CA PRO A 292 2.93 14.41 -11.12
C PRO A 292 3.86 15.58 -11.50
N ARG A 293 3.57 16.79 -11.00
CA ARG A 293 4.39 17.99 -11.24
C ARG A 293 5.64 18.07 -10.38
N GLY A 294 5.86 17.08 -9.50
CA GLY A 294 7.10 16.99 -8.71
C GLY A 294 7.19 17.93 -7.51
N ASP A 295 6.17 18.75 -7.29
CA ASP A 295 6.09 19.59 -6.11
C ASP A 295 5.71 18.71 -4.91
N VAL A 296 6.72 18.31 -4.14
CA VAL A 296 6.55 17.66 -2.83
C VAL A 296 6.09 18.75 -1.85
N TYR A 297 4.91 19.29 -2.08
CA TYR A 297 4.25 20.01 -1.01
C TYR A 297 3.73 18.95 -0.04
N HIS A 298 4.11 19.05 1.20
CA HIS A 298 3.55 18.26 2.29
C HIS A 298 2.04 18.46 2.27
N THR A 299 1.33 17.58 1.57
CA THR A 299 -0.10 17.79 1.23
C THR A 299 -0.97 17.94 2.48
N ASP A 300 -0.55 17.39 3.62
CA ASP A 300 -1.26 17.54 4.88
C ASP A 300 -1.04 18.95 5.47
N HIS A 301 0.19 19.47 5.40
CA HIS A 301 0.49 20.82 5.79
C HIS A 301 -0.17 21.84 4.85
N ALA A 302 -0.17 21.59 3.55
CA ALA A 302 -0.88 22.45 2.59
C ALA A 302 -2.41 22.43 2.80
N VAL A 303 -3.00 21.27 3.18
CA VAL A 303 -4.42 21.20 3.56
C VAL A 303 -4.67 21.93 4.86
N THR A 304 -3.81 21.78 5.85
CA THR A 304 -3.89 22.50 7.12
C THR A 304 -3.77 23.99 6.89
N LEU A 305 -2.80 24.44 6.09
CA LEU A 305 -2.63 25.83 5.72
C LEU A 305 -3.87 26.43 5.04
N ARG A 306 -4.42 25.72 4.04
CA ARG A 306 -5.68 26.16 3.40
C ARG A 306 -6.84 26.22 4.36
N SER A 307 -6.90 25.30 5.34
CA SER A 307 -7.91 25.32 6.39
C SER A 307 -7.76 26.55 7.29
N CYS A 308 -6.52 26.87 7.71
CA CYS A 308 -6.24 28.07 8.49
C CYS A 308 -6.68 29.35 7.73
N ILE A 309 -6.31 29.47 6.45
CA ILE A 309 -6.69 30.62 5.64
C ILE A 309 -8.22 30.72 5.46
N LYS A 310 -8.89 29.56 5.27
CA LYS A 310 -10.35 29.52 5.18
C LYS A 310 -11.05 29.97 6.48
N GLU A 311 -10.50 29.59 7.63
CA GLU A 311 -11.02 30.04 8.93
C GLU A 311 -10.85 31.56 9.08
N LEU A 312 -9.70 32.15 8.66
CA LEU A 312 -9.47 33.56 8.66
C LEU A 312 -10.46 34.39 7.80
N GLU A 313 -11.07 33.76 6.79
CA GLU A 313 -12.07 34.41 5.93
C GLU A 313 -13.48 34.44 6.55
N ARG A 314 -13.73 33.68 7.62
CA ARG A 314 -15.04 33.68 8.32
C ARG A 314 -15.30 34.98 9.06
N ASP A 315 -16.51 35.47 8.96
CA ASP A 315 -16.92 36.71 9.61
C ASP A 315 -16.82 36.61 11.14
N GLU A 316 -17.06 35.46 11.72
CA GLU A 316 -16.91 35.16 13.14
C GLU A 316 -15.46 35.36 13.61
N VAL A 317 -14.47 34.87 12.84
CA VAL A 317 -13.05 35.05 13.16
C VAL A 317 -12.61 36.48 12.95
N LYS A 318 -13.11 37.14 11.92
CA LYS A 318 -12.84 38.59 11.66
C LYS A 318 -13.40 39.49 12.74
N ALA A 319 -14.42 39.05 13.49
CA ALA A 319 -14.99 39.80 14.61
C ALA A 319 -14.18 39.71 15.91
N PHE A 320 -13.27 38.73 16.01
CA PHE A 320 -12.47 38.46 17.21
C PHE A 320 -10.96 38.41 16.88
N PRO A 321 -10.22 39.51 17.11
CA PRO A 321 -8.78 39.61 16.80
C PRO A 321 -7.93 38.48 17.40
N ASP A 322 -8.23 38.07 18.63
CA ASP A 322 -7.49 36.97 19.29
C ASP A 322 -7.64 35.61 18.56
N MET A 323 -8.82 35.36 18.02
CA MET A 323 -9.02 34.13 17.17
C MET A 323 -8.26 34.25 15.86
N ALA A 324 -8.22 35.42 15.25
CA ALA A 324 -7.45 35.64 14.03
C ALA A 324 -5.96 35.46 14.26
N GLU A 325 -5.43 35.90 15.41
CA GLU A 325 -4.02 35.73 15.77
C GLU A 325 -3.64 34.24 15.90
N ILE A 326 -4.50 33.41 16.51
CA ILE A 326 -4.30 32.00 16.62
C ILE A 326 -4.17 31.36 15.23
N TRP A 327 -5.07 31.65 14.30
CA TRP A 327 -5.05 31.09 12.95
C TRP A 327 -3.88 31.59 12.11
N LEU A 328 -3.48 32.87 12.26
CA LEU A 328 -2.30 33.43 11.59
C LEU A 328 -1.01 32.80 12.12
N SER A 329 -0.90 32.61 13.44
CA SER A 329 0.23 31.96 14.07
C SER A 329 0.35 30.49 13.63
N THR A 330 -0.77 29.76 13.61
CA THR A 330 -0.81 28.37 13.13
C THR A 330 -0.41 28.27 11.64
N ALA A 331 -0.90 29.17 10.80
CA ALA A 331 -0.53 29.23 9.38
C ALA A 331 0.97 29.50 9.18
N GLN A 332 1.54 30.43 9.94
CA GLN A 332 2.97 30.75 9.93
C GLN A 332 3.82 29.54 10.34
N GLU A 333 3.42 28.86 11.41
CA GLU A 333 4.12 27.65 11.87
C GLU A 333 4.11 26.56 10.79
N VAL A 334 2.96 26.29 10.18
CA VAL A 334 2.82 25.30 9.11
C VAL A 334 3.66 25.68 7.88
N ILE A 335 3.70 26.96 7.49
CA ILE A 335 4.52 27.44 6.38
C ILE A 335 6.00 27.21 6.67
N THR A 336 6.47 27.55 7.87
CA THR A 336 7.86 27.43 8.27
C THR A 336 8.31 25.97 8.39
N LEU A 337 7.53 25.12 9.09
CA LEU A 337 7.85 23.70 9.30
C LEU A 337 7.87 22.89 8.01
N ALA A 338 7.06 23.27 7.03
CA ALA A 338 6.91 22.50 5.80
C ALA A 338 7.52 23.19 4.56
N ASN A 339 8.25 24.31 4.73
CA ASN A 339 8.82 25.11 3.63
C ASN A 339 7.77 25.47 2.55
N LEU A 340 6.61 25.97 2.99
CA LEU A 340 5.48 26.25 2.09
C LEU A 340 5.40 27.68 1.57
N GLU A 341 6.44 28.51 1.70
CA GLU A 341 6.45 29.91 1.25
C GLU A 341 6.12 30.04 -0.24
N GLN A 342 6.75 29.22 -1.07
CA GLN A 342 6.50 29.25 -2.51
C GLN A 342 5.09 28.73 -2.85
N PHE A 343 4.62 27.71 -2.14
CA PHE A 343 3.25 27.21 -2.29
C PHE A 343 2.24 28.28 -1.93
N PHE A 344 2.45 28.99 -0.80
CA PHE A 344 1.57 30.07 -0.38
C PHE A 344 1.54 31.18 -1.42
N PHE A 345 2.69 31.63 -1.88
CA PHE A 345 2.81 32.63 -2.93
C PHE A 345 2.07 32.22 -4.21
N ASN A 346 2.28 31.02 -4.69
CA ASN A 346 1.62 30.49 -5.90
C ASN A 346 0.10 30.36 -5.75
N THR A 347 -0.38 30.14 -4.51
CA THR A 347 -1.81 29.93 -4.24
C THR A 347 -2.56 31.23 -4.02
N TYR A 348 -1.94 32.19 -3.32
CA TYR A 348 -2.58 33.41 -2.85
C TYR A 348 -2.05 34.70 -3.51
N GLY A 349 -1.07 34.57 -4.42
CA GLY A 349 -0.54 35.68 -5.22
C GLY A 349 0.37 36.66 -4.48
N LYS A 350 0.69 36.42 -3.20
CA LYS A 350 1.56 37.27 -2.37
C LYS A 350 2.24 36.43 -1.27
N PRO A 351 3.41 36.91 -0.76
CA PRO A 351 4.05 36.32 0.42
C PRO A 351 3.14 36.33 1.65
N PHE A 352 3.30 35.38 2.56
CA PHE A 352 2.46 35.28 3.76
C PHE A 352 2.57 36.50 4.65
N GLU A 353 3.74 37.10 4.82
CA GLU A 353 3.94 38.31 5.59
C GLU A 353 3.11 39.51 5.06
N LEU A 354 3.02 39.64 3.75
CA LEU A 354 2.19 40.65 3.11
C LEU A 354 0.70 40.32 3.29
N TYR A 355 0.33 39.05 3.18
CA TYR A 355 -1.05 38.60 3.46
C TYR A 355 -1.46 38.94 4.90
N LYS A 356 -0.60 38.63 5.88
CA LYS A 356 -0.80 38.91 7.29
C LYS A 356 -0.99 40.43 7.55
N LYS A 357 -0.13 41.26 6.94
CA LYS A 357 -0.23 42.71 7.05
C LYS A 357 -1.55 43.24 6.48
N ASP A 358 -1.94 42.77 5.29
CA ASP A 358 -3.20 43.17 4.65
C ASP A 358 -4.41 42.76 5.49
N TYR A 359 -4.36 41.56 6.07
CA TYR A 359 -5.40 41.04 6.94
C TYR A 359 -5.62 41.91 8.17
N TYR A 360 -4.53 42.30 8.89
CA TYR A 360 -4.64 43.21 10.01
C TYR A 360 -5.13 44.59 9.61
N THR A 361 -4.71 45.10 8.46
CA THR A 361 -5.22 46.36 7.95
C THR A 361 -6.74 46.33 7.72
N GLN A 362 -7.27 45.22 7.26
CA GLN A 362 -8.73 45.01 7.09
C GLN A 362 -9.47 44.91 8.43
N LEU A 363 -8.83 44.33 9.48
CA LEU A 363 -9.44 44.23 10.82
C LEU A 363 -9.53 45.59 11.51
N ILE A 364 -8.54 46.47 11.31
CA ILE A 364 -8.48 47.81 11.94
C ILE A 364 -9.45 48.80 11.28
N ASN A 365 -9.72 48.59 9.98
CA ASN A 365 -10.58 49.48 9.20
C ASN A 365 -12.07 49.07 9.22
N LYS A 366 -12.43 48.09 10.01
CA LYS A 366 -13.82 47.70 10.32
C LYS A 366 -14.20 48.15 11.72
#